data_fd3338db19b2676e05f4255c5b921962
#
_entry.id   fd3338db19b2676e05f4255c5b921962
#
_cell.length_a   1.000
_cell.length_b   1.000
_cell.length_c   1.000
_cell.angle_alpha   90.00
_cell.angle_beta   90.00
_cell.angle_gamma   90.00
#
_symmetry.space_group_name_H-M   'P 1'
#
loop_
_entity.id
_entity.type
_entity.pdbx_description
1 polymer ?
#
loop_
_entity_poly.entity_id
_entity_poly.type
_entity_poly.pdbx_seq_one_letter_code
_entity_poly.pdbx_strand_id
1 'polypeptide(L)'
;AFNPENALHAKWVDKLVHERDYQKALAQRLELDIKEDESVQKALDKHTISLASYAGTLKPNTHKDRIAVLYASGVITSGDGFCGIQSEVYKNKIRKLAENDRIKAVVLRVNSPGGSADAAEEILYELKQLRQKKPIIVSFGDLAASGGYYIAMEADSIFASPNTITGSIGVLGMVPNIQTLMNNHGITTDLVKTNENSDFLNGIFRP
;
A
#
# COMPACT_ATOMS: atom_id res chain seq x y z
N ALA A 1 -5.34 -23.53 -8.41
CA ALA A 1 -5.50 -22.39 -9.31
C ALA A 1 -6.95 -21.92 -9.21
N PHE A 2 -7.15 -20.64 -9.11
CA PHE A 2 -8.49 -20.03 -9.05
C PHE A 2 -9.09 -20.16 -10.46
N ASN A 3 -10.17 -20.94 -10.58
CA ASN A 3 -10.86 -21.13 -11.85
C ASN A 3 -12.20 -20.37 -11.79
N PRO A 4 -12.55 -19.55 -12.81
CA PRO A 4 -13.82 -18.83 -12.84
C PRO A 4 -15.06 -19.72 -12.68
N GLU A 5 -15.05 -20.95 -13.24
CA GLU A 5 -16.14 -21.91 -13.07
C GLU A 5 -16.33 -22.30 -11.60
N ASN A 6 -15.24 -22.43 -10.83
CA ASN A 6 -15.33 -22.71 -9.39
C ASN A 6 -15.99 -21.56 -8.63
N ALA A 7 -15.75 -20.32 -9.02
CA ALA A 7 -16.40 -19.14 -8.43
C ALA A 7 -17.91 -19.13 -8.73
N LEU A 8 -18.30 -19.53 -9.94
CA LEU A 8 -19.70 -19.66 -10.31
C LEU A 8 -20.40 -20.80 -9.52
N HIS A 9 -19.76 -21.98 -9.43
CA HIS A 9 -20.27 -23.11 -8.65
C HIS A 9 -20.38 -22.79 -7.16
N ALA A 10 -19.41 -22.06 -6.61
CA ALA A 10 -19.42 -21.60 -5.22
C ALA A 10 -20.40 -20.42 -4.98
N LYS A 11 -21.09 -19.95 -6.01
CA LYS A 11 -22.00 -18.79 -5.95
C LYS A 11 -21.33 -17.50 -5.48
N TRP A 12 -20.05 -17.34 -5.77
CA TRP A 12 -19.33 -16.08 -5.52
C TRP A 12 -19.61 -15.04 -6.61
N VAL A 13 -20.01 -15.52 -7.78
CA VAL A 13 -20.49 -14.71 -8.90
C VAL A 13 -21.77 -15.35 -9.48
N ASP A 14 -22.67 -14.56 -10.03
CA ASP A 14 -23.93 -15.03 -10.58
C ASP A 14 -23.78 -15.58 -12.01
N LYS A 15 -22.85 -15.04 -12.78
CA LYS A 15 -22.60 -15.41 -14.18
C LYS A 15 -21.15 -15.16 -14.58
N LEU A 16 -20.68 -15.96 -15.54
CA LEU A 16 -19.45 -15.70 -16.28
C LEU A 16 -19.87 -15.15 -17.65
N VAL A 17 -19.51 -13.91 -17.94
CA VAL A 17 -19.89 -13.23 -19.18
C VAL A 17 -18.72 -12.39 -19.70
N HIS A 18 -18.66 -12.20 -21.00
CA HIS A 18 -17.77 -11.22 -21.61
C HIS A 18 -18.31 -9.79 -21.41
N GLU A 19 -17.43 -8.81 -21.45
CA GLU A 19 -17.76 -7.40 -21.25
C GLU A 19 -18.95 -6.93 -22.13
N ARG A 20 -18.94 -7.31 -23.40
CA ARG A 20 -20.01 -6.94 -24.33
C ARG A 20 -21.39 -7.47 -23.92
N ASP A 21 -21.45 -8.69 -23.39
CA ASP A 21 -22.70 -9.30 -22.95
C ASP A 21 -23.13 -8.72 -21.59
N TYR A 22 -22.19 -8.36 -20.73
CA TYR A 22 -22.45 -7.61 -19.51
C TYR A 22 -23.09 -6.24 -19.84
N GLN A 23 -22.52 -5.50 -20.79
CA GLN A 23 -23.06 -4.21 -21.22
C GLN A 23 -24.52 -4.33 -21.74
N LYS A 24 -24.81 -5.37 -22.55
CA LYS A 24 -26.17 -5.64 -23.01
C LYS A 24 -27.13 -5.94 -21.86
N ALA A 25 -26.70 -6.80 -20.93
CA ALA A 25 -27.52 -7.16 -19.77
C ALA A 25 -27.76 -5.95 -18.86
N LEU A 26 -26.76 -5.06 -18.71
CA LEU A 26 -26.91 -3.82 -17.96
C LEU A 26 -27.91 -2.86 -18.64
N ALA A 27 -27.81 -2.69 -19.96
CA ALA A 27 -28.73 -1.86 -20.72
C ALA A 27 -30.18 -2.38 -20.63
N GLN A 28 -30.35 -3.70 -20.72
CA GLN A 28 -31.68 -4.33 -20.53
C GLN A 28 -32.21 -4.10 -19.12
N ARG A 29 -31.38 -4.23 -18.08
CA ARG A 29 -31.78 -4.01 -16.70
C ARG A 29 -32.15 -2.54 -16.41
N LEU A 30 -31.53 -1.63 -17.13
CA LEU A 30 -31.83 -0.19 -17.07
C LEU A 30 -33.01 0.20 -17.99
N GLU A 31 -33.63 -0.78 -18.69
CA GLU A 31 -34.76 -0.57 -19.63
C GLU A 31 -34.43 0.50 -20.69
N LEU A 32 -33.16 0.52 -21.17
CA LEU A 32 -32.75 1.51 -22.15
C LEU A 32 -33.29 1.16 -23.54
N ASP A 33 -33.95 2.13 -24.16
CA ASP A 33 -34.35 2.05 -25.57
C ASP A 33 -33.17 2.41 -26.47
N ILE A 34 -32.53 1.38 -27.04
CA ILE A 34 -31.32 1.54 -27.88
C ILE A 34 -31.79 1.61 -29.35
N LYS A 35 -31.58 2.75 -29.98
CA LYS A 35 -31.88 2.94 -31.40
C LYS A 35 -31.01 2.06 -32.29
N GLU A 36 -31.50 1.71 -33.49
CA GLU A 36 -30.78 0.80 -34.42
C GLU A 36 -29.39 1.27 -34.82
N ASP A 37 -29.13 2.57 -34.82
CA ASP A 37 -27.86 3.20 -35.17
C ASP A 37 -26.96 3.53 -33.96
N GLU A 38 -27.41 3.22 -32.72
CA GLU A 38 -26.71 3.53 -31.49
C GLU A 38 -25.99 2.32 -30.90
N SER A 39 -24.71 2.46 -30.54
CA SER A 39 -24.01 1.39 -29.81
C SER A 39 -24.51 1.30 -28.37
N VAL A 40 -24.55 0.07 -27.82
CA VAL A 40 -24.93 -0.19 -26.43
C VAL A 40 -24.10 0.65 -25.44
N GLN A 41 -22.78 0.78 -25.70
CA GLN A 41 -21.90 1.59 -24.89
C GLN A 41 -22.32 3.06 -24.87
N LYS A 42 -22.65 3.63 -26.04
CA LYS A 42 -23.07 5.04 -26.14
C LYS A 42 -24.40 5.30 -25.43
N ALA A 43 -25.31 4.34 -25.46
CA ALA A 43 -26.55 4.41 -24.70
C ALA A 43 -26.30 4.35 -23.19
N LEU A 44 -25.40 3.45 -22.74
CA LEU A 44 -25.01 3.35 -21.34
C LEU A 44 -24.31 4.63 -20.85
N ASP A 45 -23.41 5.23 -21.63
CA ASP A 45 -22.67 6.43 -21.24
C ASP A 45 -23.59 7.63 -20.94
N LYS A 46 -24.80 7.67 -21.53
CA LYS A 46 -25.80 8.70 -21.23
C LYS A 46 -26.49 8.48 -19.89
N HIS A 47 -26.54 7.24 -19.41
CA HIS A 47 -27.31 6.83 -18.22
C HIS A 47 -26.40 6.38 -17.07
N THR A 48 -25.08 6.40 -17.27
CA THR A 48 -24.10 6.08 -16.26
C THR A 48 -23.22 7.28 -15.96
N ILE A 49 -22.74 7.35 -14.75
CA ILE A 49 -21.81 8.38 -14.30
C ILE A 49 -20.57 7.71 -13.68
N SER A 50 -19.39 8.22 -13.97
CA SER A 50 -18.18 7.75 -13.31
C SER A 50 -18.21 8.09 -11.81
N LEU A 51 -17.55 7.28 -10.99
CA LEU A 51 -17.46 7.55 -9.56
C LEU A 51 -16.84 8.93 -9.26
N ALA A 52 -15.86 9.35 -10.05
CA ALA A 52 -15.24 10.66 -9.92
C ALA A 52 -16.24 11.81 -10.24
N SER A 53 -17.02 11.66 -11.31
CA SER A 53 -18.06 12.63 -11.67
C SER A 53 -19.18 12.66 -10.63
N TYR A 54 -19.59 11.49 -10.13
CA TYR A 54 -20.58 11.41 -9.05
C TYR A 54 -20.08 12.09 -7.77
N ALA A 55 -18.81 11.84 -7.38
CA ALA A 55 -18.21 12.52 -6.24
C ALA A 55 -18.25 14.05 -6.37
N GLY A 56 -18.10 14.57 -7.61
CA GLY A 56 -18.23 16.01 -7.91
C GLY A 56 -19.62 16.58 -7.71
N THR A 57 -20.67 15.75 -7.73
CA THR A 57 -22.07 16.18 -7.47
C THR A 57 -22.41 16.27 -5.99
N LEU A 58 -21.58 15.65 -5.13
CA LEU A 58 -21.80 15.68 -3.69
C LEU A 58 -21.55 17.09 -3.15
N LYS A 59 -22.42 17.54 -2.25
CA LYS A 59 -22.20 18.82 -1.58
C LYS A 59 -20.86 18.80 -0.84
N PRO A 60 -19.99 19.80 -1.05
CA PRO A 60 -18.72 19.86 -0.33
C PRO A 60 -18.98 19.90 1.17
N ASN A 61 -18.21 19.11 1.91
CA ASN A 61 -18.26 19.14 3.37
C ASN A 61 -17.69 20.47 3.85
N THR A 62 -18.55 21.31 4.43
CA THR A 62 -18.20 22.66 4.93
C THR A 62 -17.75 22.66 6.40
N HIS A 63 -17.72 21.51 7.07
CA HIS A 63 -17.24 21.41 8.43
C HIS A 63 -15.77 21.87 8.53
N LYS A 64 -15.47 22.63 9.58
CA LYS A 64 -14.10 23.09 9.85
C LYS A 64 -13.18 21.92 10.24
N ASP A 65 -13.71 21.01 11.05
CA ASP A 65 -12.99 19.83 11.53
C ASP A 65 -13.01 18.71 10.49
N ARG A 66 -11.86 18.07 10.31
CA ARG A 66 -11.65 17.03 9.28
C ARG A 66 -10.93 15.82 9.88
N ILE A 67 -11.18 14.68 9.30
CA ILE A 67 -10.38 13.47 9.47
C ILE A 67 -9.52 13.32 8.21
N ALA A 68 -8.21 13.16 8.40
CA ALA A 68 -7.30 12.89 7.27
C ALA A 68 -7.19 11.39 7.04
N VAL A 69 -7.20 10.97 5.78
CA VAL A 69 -6.83 9.61 5.40
C VAL A 69 -5.47 9.67 4.70
N LEU A 70 -4.46 9.04 5.33
CA LEU A 70 -3.13 8.88 4.76
C LEU A 70 -3.01 7.48 4.18
N TYR A 71 -2.95 7.37 2.87
CA TYR A 71 -2.75 6.10 2.17
C TYR A 71 -1.27 5.73 2.19
N ALA A 72 -0.95 4.51 2.63
CA ALA A 72 0.37 3.93 2.63
C ALA A 72 0.34 2.64 1.78
N SER A 73 0.56 2.79 0.48
CA SER A 73 0.49 1.69 -0.48
C SER A 73 1.83 1.45 -1.17
N GLY A 74 2.21 0.18 -1.28
CA GLY A 74 3.44 -0.28 -1.93
C GLY A 74 4.59 -0.55 -0.98
N VAL A 75 5.79 -0.72 -1.54
CA VAL A 75 7.01 -1.04 -0.80
C VAL A 75 7.51 0.19 -0.05
N ILE A 76 8.01 -0.02 1.17
CA ILE A 76 8.64 1.04 1.97
C ILE A 76 10.11 1.17 1.57
N THR A 77 10.51 2.38 1.20
CA THR A 77 11.88 2.69 0.77
C THR A 77 12.37 3.99 1.39
N SER A 78 13.68 4.14 1.49
CA SER A 78 14.32 5.38 1.94
C SER A 78 14.26 6.46 0.86
N GLY A 79 14.30 7.73 1.29
CA GLY A 79 14.37 8.89 0.40
C GLY A 79 13.03 9.42 -0.09
N ASP A 80 13.04 10.08 -1.25
CA ASP A 80 11.95 10.88 -1.82
C ASP A 80 11.55 10.46 -3.26
N GLY A 81 11.84 9.22 -3.64
CA GLY A 81 11.54 8.68 -4.97
C GLY A 81 10.06 8.73 -5.37
N PHE A 82 9.73 8.20 -6.56
CA PHE A 82 8.40 8.37 -7.17
C PHE A 82 7.41 7.23 -6.87
N CYS A 83 7.83 6.11 -6.28
CA CYS A 83 6.98 4.93 -6.13
C CYS A 83 6.95 4.41 -4.69
N GLY A 84 5.76 3.96 -4.24
CA GLY A 84 5.58 3.32 -2.94
C GLY A 84 5.56 4.30 -1.76
N ILE A 85 6.00 3.80 -0.61
CA ILE A 85 6.01 4.52 0.66
C ILE A 85 7.44 5.04 0.89
N GLN A 86 7.69 6.28 0.51
CA GLN A 86 8.99 6.93 0.62
C GLN A 86 9.13 7.61 2.00
N SER A 87 10.16 7.30 2.77
CA SER A 87 10.28 7.79 4.15
C SER A 87 10.24 9.32 4.24
N GLU A 88 10.99 10.04 3.40
CA GLU A 88 11.02 11.51 3.44
C GLU A 88 9.67 12.14 3.08
N VAL A 89 9.00 11.58 2.08
CA VAL A 89 7.67 12.07 1.66
C VAL A 89 6.64 11.87 2.77
N TYR A 90 6.67 10.69 3.42
CA TYR A 90 5.71 10.36 4.48
C TYR A 90 6.00 11.13 5.76
N LYS A 91 7.26 11.27 6.18
CA LYS A 91 7.64 12.13 7.30
C LYS A 91 7.08 13.55 7.15
N ASN A 92 7.28 14.13 5.97
CA ASN A 92 6.77 15.48 5.68
C ASN A 92 5.23 15.56 5.68
N LYS A 93 4.55 14.54 5.14
CA LYS A 93 3.07 14.47 5.19
C LYS A 93 2.57 14.36 6.64
N ILE A 94 3.16 13.48 7.44
CA ILE A 94 2.78 13.24 8.83
C ILE A 94 2.97 14.50 9.68
N ARG A 95 4.10 15.21 9.53
CA ARG A 95 4.35 16.50 10.19
C ARG A 95 3.29 17.53 9.85
N LYS A 96 2.95 17.68 8.56
CA LYS A 96 1.87 18.59 8.13
C LYS A 96 0.51 18.23 8.72
N LEU A 97 0.20 16.93 8.85
CA LEU A 97 -1.02 16.48 9.50
C LEU A 97 -1.01 16.80 11.00
N ALA A 98 0.14 16.66 11.65
CA ALA A 98 0.31 16.97 13.07
C ALA A 98 0.10 18.48 13.39
N GLU A 99 0.52 19.35 12.48
CA GLU A 99 0.48 20.81 12.63
C GLU A 99 -0.85 21.45 12.21
N ASN A 100 -1.68 20.74 11.44
CA ASN A 100 -2.92 21.27 10.91
C ASN A 100 -4.08 21.17 11.91
N ASP A 101 -4.46 22.26 12.55
CA ASP A 101 -5.51 22.31 13.58
C ASP A 101 -6.91 21.88 13.09
N ARG A 102 -7.15 21.90 11.78
CA ARG A 102 -8.41 21.41 11.20
C ARG A 102 -8.48 19.88 11.17
N ILE A 103 -7.35 19.20 11.22
CA ILE A 103 -7.29 17.74 11.26
C ILE A 103 -7.40 17.29 12.72
N LYS A 104 -8.47 16.58 13.06
CA LYS A 104 -8.74 16.12 14.42
C LYS A 104 -8.36 14.67 14.67
N ALA A 105 -8.28 13.87 13.61
CA ALA A 105 -7.86 12.48 13.67
C ALA A 105 -7.24 12.07 12.33
N VAL A 106 -6.44 11.01 12.35
CA VAL A 106 -5.81 10.45 11.16
C VAL A 106 -6.17 8.98 11.02
N VAL A 107 -6.58 8.58 9.83
CA VAL A 107 -6.70 7.18 9.43
C VAL A 107 -5.50 6.85 8.53
N LEU A 108 -4.64 5.93 8.97
CA LEU A 108 -3.57 5.39 8.16
C LEU A 108 -4.07 4.14 7.45
N ARG A 109 -4.27 4.24 6.14
CA ARG A 109 -4.69 3.10 5.30
C ARG A 109 -3.46 2.42 4.73
N VAL A 110 -3.13 1.22 5.23
CA VAL A 110 -1.92 0.47 4.86
C VAL A 110 -2.26 -0.64 3.88
N ASN A 111 -1.56 -0.68 2.74
CA ASN A 111 -1.55 -1.80 1.80
C ASN A 111 -0.11 -2.03 1.31
N SER A 112 0.71 -2.70 2.14
CA SER A 112 2.15 -2.77 1.99
C SER A 112 2.73 -4.11 2.42
N PRO A 113 3.66 -4.70 1.64
CA PRO A 113 4.45 -5.86 2.06
C PRO A 113 5.55 -5.51 3.08
N GLY A 114 5.77 -4.22 3.34
CA GLY A 114 6.91 -3.72 4.08
C GLY A 114 8.01 -3.20 3.14
N GLY A 115 9.27 -3.31 3.57
CA GLY A 115 10.44 -2.83 2.82
C GLY A 115 11.60 -2.52 3.74
N SER A 116 12.28 -1.39 3.52
CA SER A 116 13.41 -0.94 4.34
C SER A 116 13.02 -0.76 5.81
N ALA A 117 13.75 -1.42 6.70
CA ALA A 117 13.54 -1.33 8.13
C ALA A 117 13.81 0.10 8.65
N ASP A 118 14.90 0.73 8.19
CA ASP A 118 15.24 2.09 8.58
C ASP A 118 14.20 3.10 8.15
N ALA A 119 13.69 2.97 6.90
CA ALA A 119 12.62 3.83 6.40
C ALA A 119 11.30 3.65 7.17
N ALA A 120 10.97 2.40 7.56
CA ALA A 120 9.81 2.11 8.38
C ALA A 120 9.94 2.71 9.78
N GLU A 121 11.12 2.65 10.40
CA GLU A 121 11.41 3.26 11.69
C GLU A 121 11.26 4.79 11.65
N GLU A 122 11.81 5.44 10.62
CA GLU A 122 11.67 6.89 10.44
C GLU A 122 10.20 7.31 10.34
N ILE A 123 9.38 6.55 9.59
CA ILE A 123 7.94 6.80 9.46
C ILE A 123 7.22 6.57 10.79
N LEU A 124 7.53 5.46 11.48
CA LEU A 124 6.95 5.13 12.77
C LEU A 124 7.24 6.21 13.82
N TYR A 125 8.46 6.72 13.85
CA TYR A 125 8.83 7.81 14.74
C TYR A 125 7.92 9.04 14.57
N GLU A 126 7.67 9.45 13.33
CA GLU A 126 6.79 10.59 13.06
C GLU A 126 5.31 10.28 13.40
N LEU A 127 4.86 9.06 13.17
CA LEU A 127 3.52 8.63 13.60
C LEU A 127 3.38 8.66 15.12
N LYS A 128 4.42 8.28 15.85
CA LYS A 128 4.47 8.39 17.32
C LYS A 128 4.36 9.83 17.80
N GLN A 129 5.02 10.79 17.12
CA GLN A 129 4.87 12.21 17.43
C GLN A 129 3.47 12.73 17.09
N LEU A 130 2.90 12.30 15.97
CA LEU A 130 1.52 12.63 15.58
C LEU A 130 0.50 12.13 16.60
N ARG A 131 0.66 10.89 17.08
CA ARG A 131 -0.23 10.25 18.06
C ARG A 131 -0.32 11.05 19.38
N GLN A 132 0.75 11.70 19.79
CA GLN A 132 0.74 12.55 20.98
C GLN A 132 -0.21 13.77 20.83
N LYS A 133 -0.53 14.16 19.60
CA LYS A 133 -1.36 15.32 19.29
C LYS A 133 -2.76 14.94 18.82
N LYS A 134 -2.92 13.79 18.13
CA LYS A 134 -4.15 13.39 17.44
C LYS A 134 -4.29 11.89 17.44
N PRO A 135 -5.49 11.34 17.60
CA PRO A 135 -5.72 9.91 17.51
C PRO A 135 -5.40 9.38 16.10
N ILE A 136 -4.79 8.21 16.05
CA ILE A 136 -4.45 7.49 14.83
C ILE A 136 -5.18 6.16 14.82
N ILE A 137 -6.00 5.94 13.81
CA ILE A 137 -6.62 4.66 13.52
C ILE A 137 -5.94 4.06 12.30
N VAL A 138 -5.60 2.79 12.33
CA VAL A 138 -5.06 2.08 11.18
C VAL A 138 -6.12 1.20 10.56
N SER A 139 -6.19 1.21 9.24
CA SER A 139 -7.01 0.30 8.45
C SER A 139 -6.11 -0.44 7.45
N PHE A 140 -6.02 -1.76 7.61
CA PHE A 140 -5.28 -2.61 6.69
C PHE A 140 -6.06 -2.84 5.40
N GLY A 141 -5.34 -2.91 4.28
CA GLY A 141 -5.83 -3.35 2.99
C GLY A 141 -5.77 -4.87 2.85
N ASP A 142 -5.42 -5.31 1.66
CA ASP A 142 -5.23 -6.73 1.37
C ASP A 142 -3.95 -7.27 1.99
N LEU A 143 -2.95 -6.39 2.16
CA LEU A 143 -1.62 -6.73 2.65
C LEU A 143 -1.10 -5.65 3.60
N ALA A 144 -0.68 -6.07 4.81
CA ALA A 144 -0.01 -5.21 5.77
C ALA A 144 1.00 -6.04 6.57
N ALA A 145 2.17 -6.26 6.00
CA ALA A 145 3.16 -7.18 6.53
C ALA A 145 4.53 -6.52 6.73
N SER A 146 5.36 -7.08 7.62
CA SER A 146 6.73 -6.62 7.90
C SER A 146 6.75 -5.12 8.23
N GLY A 147 7.49 -4.29 7.50
CA GLY A 147 7.49 -2.83 7.67
C GLY A 147 6.11 -2.19 7.55
N GLY A 148 5.18 -2.77 6.76
CA GLY A 148 3.79 -2.32 6.67
C GLY A 148 3.00 -2.54 7.97
N TYR A 149 3.25 -3.65 8.67
CA TYR A 149 2.73 -3.88 10.02
C TYR A 149 3.44 -2.97 11.03
N TYR A 150 4.76 -2.82 10.87
CA TYR A 150 5.61 -2.03 11.78
C TYR A 150 5.14 -0.58 11.91
N ILE A 151 4.87 0.11 10.80
CA ILE A 151 4.38 1.50 10.85
C ILE A 151 3.00 1.65 11.48
N ALA A 152 2.25 0.55 11.67
CA ALA A 152 0.93 0.56 12.29
C ALA A 152 0.95 0.41 13.82
N MET A 153 2.09 0.02 14.41
CA MET A 153 2.16 -0.39 15.83
C MET A 153 1.77 0.71 16.83
N GLU A 154 2.00 1.96 16.50
CA GLU A 154 1.68 3.09 17.39
C GLU A 154 0.24 3.61 17.23
N ALA A 155 -0.62 2.90 16.49
CA ALA A 155 -2.02 3.30 16.36
C ALA A 155 -2.83 3.03 17.64
N ASP A 156 -3.89 3.82 17.84
CA ASP A 156 -4.84 3.61 18.94
C ASP A 156 -5.71 2.36 18.69
N SER A 157 -5.96 2.06 17.43
CA SER A 157 -6.67 0.85 17.00
C SER A 157 -6.29 0.45 15.59
N ILE A 158 -6.26 -0.86 15.34
CA ILE A 158 -5.95 -1.45 14.03
C ILE A 158 -7.16 -2.28 13.58
N PHE A 159 -7.65 -2.01 12.39
CA PHE A 159 -8.72 -2.76 11.74
C PHE A 159 -8.18 -3.51 10.53
N ALA A 160 -8.51 -4.79 10.45
CA ALA A 160 -8.15 -5.67 9.34
C ALA A 160 -9.37 -6.43 8.85
N SER A 161 -9.41 -6.73 7.56
CA SER A 161 -10.39 -7.68 7.00
C SER A 161 -9.97 -9.13 7.36
N PRO A 162 -10.90 -10.08 7.47
CA PRO A 162 -10.54 -11.49 7.65
C PRO A 162 -9.59 -12.04 6.58
N ASN A 163 -9.58 -11.44 5.39
CA ASN A 163 -8.72 -11.85 4.28
C ASN A 163 -7.40 -11.05 4.18
N THR A 164 -7.15 -10.14 5.10
CA THR A 164 -5.90 -9.36 5.12
C THR A 164 -4.71 -10.27 5.40
N ILE A 165 -3.72 -10.25 4.54
CA ILE A 165 -2.43 -10.89 4.78
C ILE A 165 -1.61 -9.94 5.66
N THR A 166 -1.25 -10.39 6.86
CA THR A 166 -0.53 -9.55 7.83
C THR A 166 0.49 -10.35 8.63
N GLY A 167 1.22 -9.69 9.52
CA GLY A 167 2.28 -10.31 10.32
C GLY A 167 3.64 -10.16 9.66
N SER A 168 4.37 -11.26 9.41
CA SER A 168 5.76 -11.26 8.94
C SER A 168 6.63 -10.32 9.79
N ILE A 169 6.53 -10.47 11.12
CA ILE A 169 7.22 -9.62 12.09
C ILE A 169 8.68 -10.10 12.17
N GLY A 170 9.58 -9.38 11.49
CA GLY A 170 11.00 -9.70 11.46
C GLY A 170 11.74 -8.89 10.42
N VAL A 171 13.07 -8.98 10.48
CA VAL A 171 13.99 -8.36 9.51
C VAL A 171 14.78 -9.46 8.85
N LEU A 172 14.85 -9.44 7.53
CA LEU A 172 15.68 -10.31 6.72
C LEU A 172 16.85 -9.49 6.16
N GLY A 173 18.06 -10.03 6.26
CA GLY A 173 19.24 -9.49 5.62
C GLY A 173 19.87 -10.54 4.70
N MET A 174 20.38 -10.10 3.55
CA MET A 174 21.14 -10.94 2.64
C MET A 174 22.57 -10.39 2.55
N VAL A 175 23.52 -11.20 2.92
CA VAL A 175 24.94 -10.86 2.82
C VAL A 175 25.57 -11.81 1.79
N PRO A 176 25.82 -11.34 0.55
CA PRO A 176 26.47 -12.18 -0.46
C PRO A 176 27.95 -12.41 -0.08
N ASN A 177 28.43 -13.65 -0.27
CA ASN A 177 29.86 -13.97 -0.16
C ASN A 177 30.40 -14.36 -1.54
N ILE A 178 31.32 -13.55 -2.06
CA ILE A 178 31.93 -13.76 -3.37
C ILE A 178 33.46 -14.04 -3.27
N GLN A 179 33.97 -14.28 -2.07
CA GLN A 179 35.38 -14.46 -1.85
C GLN A 179 35.98 -15.57 -2.72
N THR A 180 35.34 -16.73 -2.78
CA THR A 180 35.81 -17.83 -3.62
C THR A 180 35.84 -17.47 -5.11
N LEU A 181 34.82 -16.76 -5.58
CA LEU A 181 34.78 -16.28 -6.97
C LEU A 181 35.95 -15.33 -7.26
N MET A 182 36.19 -14.39 -6.38
CA MET A 182 37.29 -13.41 -6.52
C MET A 182 38.66 -14.11 -6.49
N ASN A 183 38.90 -15.02 -5.55
CA ASN A 183 40.13 -15.79 -5.44
C ASN A 183 40.42 -16.63 -6.71
N ASN A 184 39.40 -17.22 -7.31
CA ASN A 184 39.52 -17.98 -8.57
C ASN A 184 39.93 -17.08 -9.76
N HIS A 185 39.72 -15.81 -9.67
CA HIS A 185 40.13 -14.80 -10.68
C HIS A 185 41.41 -14.05 -10.26
N GLY A 186 42.13 -14.52 -9.22
CA GLY A 186 43.35 -13.92 -8.77
C GLY A 186 43.19 -12.60 -8.03
N ILE A 187 41.97 -12.25 -7.63
CA ILE A 187 41.69 -11.06 -6.83
C ILE A 187 41.61 -11.47 -5.37
N THR A 188 42.61 -11.04 -4.59
CA THR A 188 42.70 -11.30 -3.15
C THR A 188 42.43 -10.01 -2.38
N THR A 189 41.88 -10.13 -1.17
CA THR A 189 41.66 -9.01 -0.27
C THR A 189 42.53 -9.15 0.96
N ASP A 190 43.11 -8.04 1.38
CA ASP A 190 43.80 -7.94 2.67
C ASP A 190 42.90 -7.16 3.65
N LEU A 191 42.86 -7.61 4.90
CA LEU A 191 41.95 -7.08 5.90
C LEU A 191 42.74 -6.46 7.06
N VAL A 192 42.57 -5.15 7.21
CA VAL A 192 43.03 -4.43 8.40
C VAL A 192 41.82 -4.07 9.26
N LYS A 193 41.81 -4.58 10.48
CA LYS A 193 40.69 -4.33 11.40
C LYS A 193 41.16 -3.97 12.80
N THR A 194 40.40 -3.14 13.48
CA THR A 194 40.70 -2.67 14.84
C THR A 194 40.09 -3.55 15.93
N ASN A 195 38.98 -4.25 15.60
CA ASN A 195 38.24 -5.13 16.52
C ASN A 195 37.93 -6.46 15.85
N GLU A 196 37.66 -7.49 16.63
CA GLU A 196 37.36 -8.84 16.15
C GLU A 196 36.17 -8.87 15.18
N ASN A 197 35.13 -8.09 15.44
CA ASN A 197 33.90 -8.09 14.68
C ASN A 197 33.69 -6.83 13.81
N SER A 198 34.73 -5.99 13.60
CA SER A 198 34.59 -4.76 12.82
C SER A 198 34.33 -5.00 11.31
N ASP A 199 34.53 -6.22 10.84
CA ASP A 199 34.30 -6.68 9.47
C ASP A 199 32.98 -7.49 9.30
N PHE A 200 32.16 -7.53 10.33
CA PHE A 200 30.91 -8.34 10.35
C PHE A 200 29.98 -8.06 9.15
N LEU A 201 29.86 -6.81 8.73
CA LEU A 201 29.03 -6.41 7.58
C LEU A 201 29.76 -6.54 6.24
N ASN A 202 31.04 -6.86 6.25
CA ASN A 202 31.85 -7.04 5.03
C ASN A 202 31.85 -8.50 4.56
N GLY A 203 30.69 -9.15 4.60
CA GLY A 203 30.51 -10.56 4.26
C GLY A 203 30.89 -10.95 2.83
N ILE A 204 31.07 -9.95 1.94
CA ILE A 204 31.50 -10.16 0.56
C ILE A 204 32.85 -10.89 0.49
N PHE A 205 33.74 -10.65 1.45
CA PHE A 205 35.13 -11.15 1.50
C PHE A 205 35.43 -12.04 2.70
N ARG A 206 34.41 -12.44 3.45
CA ARG A 206 34.56 -13.34 4.59
C ARG A 206 34.22 -14.78 4.19
N PRO A 207 35.03 -15.80 4.60
CA PRO A 207 34.72 -17.20 4.38
C PRO A 207 33.44 -17.63 5.10
#